data_847cd95aff853558ba52f72a47404235
#
_entry.id   847cd95aff853558ba52f72a47404235
#
_cell.length_a   1.000
_cell.length_b   1.000
_cell.length_c   1.000
_cell.angle_alpha   90.00
_cell.angle_beta   90.00
_cell.angle_gamma   90.00
#
_symmetry.space_group_name_H-M   'P 1'
#
loop_
_entity.id
_entity.type
_entity.pdbx_description
1 polymer ?
#
loop_
_entity_poly.entity_id
_entity_poly.type
_entity_poly.pdbx_seq_one_letter_code
_entity_poly.pdbx_strand_id
1 'polypeptide(L)'
;MSPASTRSASEPSLSFPPPVVTPERATSLRADLSESGWGVEAVTTLLGEAADAALRREIRLPALRSVRAALAAGTDSSPVAVLTALFMLGEPVLATALDAALPRTGAAGAAGIGLVGEPDEAGYVRARVDLRPHEAVDDAGEIRWWVASDLGELVTGRALAPDHVLGIGGAGLTLAGLTPRTRVRNALDLGCGCGIQTLYLLRHAEHVVATDISERALAFTAFNAALAGVCVTGAPDAGSGGGGGRLELLQGSLLEPVAGRRFDLIASNPPFVLTPPAVREAGLPLMEYRDAGGPVLPELVAGLREHLEPGAAAVMLGNWEHRDADSWREAVATWIPEGLDGWVIEREVQDPVEYATMWLRDGGLTPERDAEGFDAALGAWIDDFEVRGVQGVGFGYLIVHRPLRSRDPWRLLEEVTTSGQGVLGHHVAEVLEVRERLAGLDDAAVADLRPVLAPDVTEERHLIPGAAEPTVILLRQGGGLGRTIRASTVVAALAGVADGELSVGQIASAVVALTGEDAIGLRAEMVEATRHLIAVGFLTID
;
A
#
# COMPACT_ATOMS: atom_id res chain seq x y z
N MET A 1 -1.43 13.68 -54.11
CA MET A 1 -2.47 12.85 -53.48
C MET A 1 -1.74 11.78 -52.68
N SER A 2 -1.48 12.04 -51.42
CA SER A 2 -0.97 11.02 -50.47
C SER A 2 -2.16 10.23 -49.93
N PRO A 3 -2.05 8.91 -49.78
CA PRO A 3 -3.10 8.13 -49.16
C PRO A 3 -3.17 8.45 -47.66
N ALA A 4 -4.36 8.77 -47.20
CA ALA A 4 -4.68 8.92 -45.80
C ALA A 4 -4.34 7.59 -45.07
N SER A 5 -3.46 7.67 -44.09
CA SER A 5 -3.20 6.61 -43.13
C SER A 5 -4.52 6.30 -42.40
N THR A 6 -5.08 5.16 -42.68
CA THR A 6 -6.18 4.59 -41.88
C THR A 6 -5.65 4.32 -40.49
N ARG A 7 -6.01 5.14 -39.52
CA ARG A 7 -5.86 4.82 -38.08
C ARG A 7 -6.45 3.40 -37.89
N SER A 8 -5.61 2.47 -37.50
CA SER A 8 -6.04 1.18 -37.00
C SER A 8 -6.90 1.47 -35.79
N ALA A 9 -8.20 1.21 -35.89
CA ALA A 9 -9.07 1.23 -34.73
C ALA A 9 -8.52 0.19 -33.74
N SER A 10 -8.08 0.63 -32.57
CA SER A 10 -7.71 -0.27 -31.50
C SER A 10 -8.87 -1.22 -31.25
N GLU A 11 -8.61 -2.53 -31.27
CA GLU A 11 -9.65 -3.50 -30.90
C GLU A 11 -10.17 -3.15 -29.50
N PRO A 12 -11.50 -3.24 -29.27
CA PRO A 12 -12.07 -2.90 -27.99
C PRO A 12 -11.44 -3.71 -26.86
N SER A 13 -11.20 -3.08 -25.72
CA SER A 13 -10.68 -3.74 -24.50
C SER A 13 -11.58 -4.92 -24.13
N LEU A 14 -10.98 -6.02 -23.70
CA LEU A 14 -11.72 -7.21 -23.27
C LEU A 14 -12.08 -7.02 -21.80
N SER A 15 -13.31 -6.60 -21.52
CA SER A 15 -13.83 -6.47 -20.17
C SER A 15 -14.99 -7.46 -19.97
N PHE A 16 -14.90 -8.27 -18.91
CA PHE A 16 -15.97 -9.18 -18.48
C PHE A 16 -16.67 -8.62 -17.25
N PRO A 17 -17.96 -8.93 -17.01
CA PRO A 17 -18.60 -8.56 -15.76
C PRO A 17 -17.83 -9.09 -14.54
N PRO A 18 -17.75 -8.34 -13.44
CA PRO A 18 -17.19 -8.84 -12.19
C PRO A 18 -17.89 -10.14 -11.73
N PRO A 19 -17.18 -11.05 -11.05
CA PRO A 19 -17.78 -12.28 -10.57
C PRO A 19 -18.77 -12.00 -9.44
N VAL A 20 -19.86 -12.80 -9.40
CA VAL A 20 -20.89 -12.70 -8.38
C VAL A 20 -21.06 -14.06 -7.71
N VAL A 21 -21.11 -14.07 -6.37
CA VAL A 21 -21.16 -15.31 -5.61
C VAL A 21 -22.16 -15.22 -4.45
N THR A 22 -22.94 -16.29 -4.23
CA THR A 22 -23.71 -16.44 -2.98
C THR A 22 -22.82 -16.94 -1.85
N PRO A 23 -23.18 -16.75 -0.57
CA PRO A 23 -22.40 -17.24 0.57
C PRO A 23 -22.08 -18.74 0.51
N GLU A 24 -23.03 -19.55 0.04
CA GLU A 24 -22.86 -21.02 -0.09
C GLU A 24 -21.82 -21.36 -1.18
N ARG A 25 -21.91 -20.71 -2.34
CA ARG A 25 -20.97 -20.89 -3.44
C ARG A 25 -19.58 -20.37 -3.09
N ALA A 26 -19.50 -19.24 -2.37
CA ALA A 26 -18.22 -18.72 -1.87
C ALA A 26 -17.56 -19.72 -0.91
N THR A 27 -18.36 -20.34 -0.03
CA THR A 27 -17.87 -21.38 0.90
C THR A 27 -17.37 -22.61 0.16
N SER A 28 -18.09 -23.09 -0.87
CA SER A 28 -17.70 -24.22 -1.70
C SER A 28 -16.41 -23.93 -2.48
N LEU A 29 -16.31 -22.76 -3.12
CA LEU A 29 -15.13 -22.35 -3.88
C LEU A 29 -13.92 -22.20 -2.96
N ARG A 30 -14.06 -21.55 -1.81
CA ARG A 30 -12.98 -21.42 -0.82
C ARG A 30 -12.49 -22.79 -0.32
N ALA A 31 -13.40 -23.72 -0.07
CA ALA A 31 -13.03 -25.07 0.34
C ALA A 31 -12.24 -25.80 -0.76
N ASP A 32 -12.69 -25.73 -2.03
CA ASP A 32 -11.98 -26.29 -3.17
C ASP A 32 -10.58 -25.69 -3.34
N LEU A 33 -10.46 -24.37 -3.31
CA LEU A 33 -9.19 -23.66 -3.43
C LEU A 33 -8.22 -24.04 -2.28
N SER A 34 -8.74 -24.18 -1.06
CA SER A 34 -7.93 -24.60 0.09
C SER A 34 -7.45 -26.05 -0.05
N GLU A 35 -8.34 -26.97 -0.44
CA GLU A 35 -8.02 -28.39 -0.60
C GLU A 35 -7.14 -28.67 -1.83
N SER A 36 -7.21 -27.82 -2.86
CA SER A 36 -6.33 -27.91 -4.03
C SER A 36 -4.85 -27.70 -3.70
N GLY A 37 -4.55 -27.10 -2.54
CA GLY A 37 -3.21 -26.67 -2.14
C GLY A 37 -2.66 -25.50 -2.96
N TRP A 38 -3.51 -24.80 -3.72
CA TRP A 38 -3.10 -23.67 -4.55
C TRP A 38 -2.86 -22.43 -3.68
N GLY A 39 -1.60 -22.25 -3.30
CA GLY A 39 -1.08 -21.16 -2.48
C GLY A 39 0.18 -20.57 -3.09
N VAL A 40 0.71 -19.52 -2.47
CA VAL A 40 1.89 -18.80 -2.97
C VAL A 40 3.11 -19.70 -3.06
N GLU A 41 3.39 -20.48 -2.01
CA GLU A 41 4.53 -21.42 -1.99
C GLU A 41 4.39 -22.51 -3.07
N ALA A 42 3.18 -23.07 -3.23
CA ALA A 42 2.93 -24.10 -4.23
C ALA A 42 3.11 -23.58 -5.66
N VAL A 43 2.67 -22.35 -5.93
CA VAL A 43 2.88 -21.68 -7.22
C VAL A 43 4.37 -21.44 -7.47
N THR A 44 5.10 -20.89 -6.49
CA THR A 44 6.54 -20.65 -6.61
C THR A 44 7.32 -21.96 -6.83
N THR A 45 6.93 -23.03 -6.14
CA THR A 45 7.52 -24.37 -6.32
C THR A 45 7.25 -24.91 -7.73
N LEU A 46 6.01 -24.77 -8.24
CA LEU A 46 5.62 -25.18 -9.58
C LEU A 46 6.41 -24.44 -10.67
N LEU A 47 6.53 -23.13 -10.53
CA LEU A 47 7.19 -22.26 -11.52
C LEU A 47 8.72 -22.39 -11.45
N GLY A 48 9.27 -22.53 -10.26
CA GLY A 48 10.68 -22.37 -9.94
C GLY A 48 11.09 -20.90 -9.85
N GLU A 49 12.13 -20.59 -9.07
CA GLU A 49 12.57 -19.23 -8.74
C GLU A 49 12.75 -18.32 -9.96
N ALA A 50 13.40 -18.84 -11.02
CA ALA A 50 13.68 -18.04 -12.22
C ALA A 50 12.42 -17.65 -12.99
N ALA A 51 11.43 -18.55 -13.08
CA ALA A 51 10.18 -18.27 -13.77
C ALA A 51 9.24 -17.39 -12.94
N ASP A 52 9.22 -17.58 -11.62
CA ASP A 52 8.49 -16.69 -10.69
C ASP A 52 9.07 -15.27 -10.74
N ALA A 53 10.38 -15.11 -10.66
CA ALA A 53 11.05 -13.82 -10.79
C ALA A 53 10.85 -13.17 -12.18
N ALA A 54 10.75 -13.96 -13.26
CA ALA A 54 10.43 -13.46 -14.58
C ALA A 54 8.97 -12.97 -14.66
N LEU A 55 8.02 -13.71 -14.07
CA LEU A 55 6.60 -13.34 -14.04
C LEU A 55 6.36 -12.04 -13.28
N ARG A 56 7.09 -11.79 -12.19
CA ARG A 56 7.07 -10.51 -11.46
C ARG A 56 7.57 -9.32 -12.29
N ARG A 57 8.31 -9.57 -13.35
CA ARG A 57 8.76 -8.58 -14.34
C ARG A 57 7.93 -8.61 -15.61
N GLU A 58 6.72 -9.16 -15.54
CA GLU A 58 5.77 -9.31 -16.66
C GLU A 58 6.29 -10.16 -17.82
N ILE A 59 7.25 -11.06 -17.57
CA ILE A 59 7.78 -11.99 -18.55
C ILE A 59 7.13 -13.36 -18.35
N ARG A 60 6.07 -13.64 -19.12
CA ARG A 60 5.19 -14.80 -18.97
C ARG A 60 5.80 -16.13 -19.45
N LEU A 61 6.65 -16.12 -20.48
CA LEU A 61 7.09 -17.31 -21.20
C LEU A 61 7.75 -18.40 -20.31
N PRO A 62 8.64 -18.08 -19.35
CA PRO A 62 9.21 -19.10 -18.46
C PRO A 62 8.14 -19.81 -17.63
N ALA A 63 7.19 -19.06 -17.04
CA ALA A 63 6.09 -19.61 -16.27
C ALA A 63 5.17 -20.52 -17.11
N LEU A 64 4.86 -20.13 -18.35
CA LEU A 64 4.12 -20.97 -19.30
C LEU A 64 4.83 -22.29 -19.58
N ARG A 65 6.14 -22.29 -19.73
CA ARG A 65 6.92 -23.53 -19.95
C ARG A 65 6.84 -24.46 -18.74
N SER A 66 7.01 -23.94 -17.52
CA SER A 66 6.90 -24.74 -16.29
C SER A 66 5.51 -25.37 -16.15
N VAL A 67 4.47 -24.57 -16.30
CA VAL A 67 3.08 -25.04 -16.17
C VAL A 67 2.72 -26.07 -17.26
N ARG A 68 3.06 -25.80 -18.51
CA ARG A 68 2.79 -26.73 -19.61
C ARG A 68 3.54 -28.07 -19.44
N ALA A 69 4.78 -28.03 -18.92
CA ALA A 69 5.51 -29.25 -18.59
C ALA A 69 4.82 -30.06 -17.49
N ALA A 70 4.34 -29.38 -16.44
CA ALA A 70 3.60 -30.01 -15.35
C ALA A 70 2.27 -30.65 -15.83
N LEU A 71 1.51 -29.95 -16.69
CA LEU A 71 0.26 -30.43 -17.27
C LEU A 71 0.49 -31.63 -18.20
N ALA A 72 1.62 -31.67 -18.92
CA ALA A 72 1.97 -32.77 -19.83
C ALA A 72 2.52 -34.02 -19.12
N ALA A 73 3.09 -33.86 -17.91
CA ALA A 73 3.78 -34.95 -17.21
C ALA A 73 2.84 -35.91 -16.45
N GLY A 74 1.59 -35.55 -16.21
CA GLY A 74 0.72 -36.28 -15.30
C GLY A 74 -0.57 -36.86 -15.91
N THR A 75 -0.91 -38.07 -15.50
CA THR A 75 -2.23 -38.67 -15.68
C THR A 75 -3.28 -38.03 -14.74
N ASP A 76 -2.84 -37.39 -13.64
CA ASP A 76 -3.64 -36.56 -12.75
C ASP A 76 -3.00 -35.16 -12.73
N SER A 77 -3.54 -34.26 -13.58
CA SER A 77 -3.09 -32.87 -13.63
C SER A 77 -3.17 -32.28 -12.24
N SER A 78 -2.02 -31.83 -11.69
CA SER A 78 -1.97 -31.19 -10.39
C SER A 78 -2.96 -30.01 -10.35
N PRO A 79 -3.89 -29.94 -9.37
CA PRO A 79 -4.80 -28.81 -9.24
C PRO A 79 -4.07 -27.47 -9.26
N VAL A 80 -2.88 -27.38 -8.64
CA VAL A 80 -2.02 -26.19 -8.64
C VAL A 80 -1.64 -25.79 -10.07
N ALA A 81 -1.25 -26.74 -10.92
CA ALA A 81 -0.89 -26.45 -12.30
C ALA A 81 -2.09 -25.99 -13.14
N VAL A 82 -3.26 -26.62 -12.96
CA VAL A 82 -4.51 -26.25 -13.64
C VAL A 82 -4.93 -24.84 -13.27
N LEU A 83 -4.99 -24.51 -11.98
CA LEU A 83 -5.43 -23.22 -11.49
C LEU A 83 -4.44 -22.09 -11.84
N THR A 84 -3.14 -22.38 -11.76
CA THR A 84 -2.09 -21.42 -12.18
C THR A 84 -2.15 -21.15 -13.68
N ALA A 85 -2.31 -22.21 -14.51
CA ALA A 85 -2.48 -22.07 -15.96
C ALA A 85 -3.67 -21.17 -16.29
N LEU A 86 -4.82 -21.50 -15.72
CA LEU A 86 -6.08 -20.86 -16.03
C LEU A 86 -6.13 -19.41 -15.54
N PHE A 87 -5.94 -19.19 -14.24
CA PHE A 87 -6.21 -17.89 -13.61
C PHE A 87 -5.05 -16.91 -13.65
N MET A 88 -3.82 -17.39 -13.47
CA MET A 88 -2.64 -16.48 -13.44
C MET A 88 -2.01 -16.29 -14.83
N LEU A 89 -2.07 -17.33 -15.70
CA LEU A 89 -1.44 -17.27 -17.01
C LEU A 89 -2.44 -17.17 -18.17
N GLY A 90 -3.75 -17.23 -17.91
CA GLY A 90 -4.80 -17.11 -18.93
C GLY A 90 -4.79 -18.22 -19.99
N GLU A 91 -4.18 -19.38 -19.70
CA GLU A 91 -4.17 -20.53 -20.59
C GLU A 91 -5.53 -21.25 -20.50
N PRO A 92 -6.09 -21.70 -21.63
CA PRO A 92 -7.29 -22.51 -21.60
C PRO A 92 -6.99 -23.88 -20.99
N VAL A 93 -7.89 -24.40 -20.17
CA VAL A 93 -7.80 -25.74 -19.59
C VAL A 93 -9.05 -26.54 -19.90
N LEU A 94 -8.96 -27.86 -19.91
CA LEU A 94 -10.15 -28.72 -20.08
C LEU A 94 -11.13 -28.53 -18.90
N ALA A 95 -12.41 -28.46 -19.19
CA ALA A 95 -13.45 -28.34 -18.16
C ALA A 95 -13.35 -29.51 -17.14
N THR A 96 -13.05 -30.71 -17.60
CA THR A 96 -12.84 -31.89 -16.75
C THR A 96 -11.63 -31.78 -15.83
N ALA A 97 -10.57 -31.06 -16.24
CA ALA A 97 -9.42 -30.80 -15.39
C ALA A 97 -9.77 -29.76 -14.31
N LEU A 98 -10.59 -28.76 -14.65
CA LEU A 98 -11.11 -27.80 -13.67
C LEU A 98 -12.09 -28.47 -12.70
N ASP A 99 -12.95 -29.39 -13.16
CA ASP A 99 -13.84 -30.18 -12.29
C ASP A 99 -13.03 -31.00 -11.26
N ALA A 100 -11.91 -31.57 -11.69
CA ALA A 100 -11.02 -32.31 -10.79
C ALA A 100 -10.28 -31.38 -9.80
N ALA A 101 -9.91 -30.18 -10.23
CA ALA A 101 -9.23 -29.20 -9.38
C ALA A 101 -10.16 -28.51 -8.37
N LEU A 102 -11.44 -28.34 -8.71
CA LEU A 102 -12.48 -27.69 -7.90
C LEU A 102 -13.71 -28.63 -7.78
N PRO A 103 -13.64 -29.71 -7.01
CA PRO A 103 -14.65 -30.79 -7.07
C PRO A 103 -16.05 -30.40 -6.59
N ARG A 104 -16.20 -29.36 -5.78
CA ARG A 104 -17.53 -28.84 -5.35
C ARG A 104 -18.09 -27.82 -6.32
N THR A 105 -17.20 -26.96 -6.85
CA THR A 105 -17.57 -25.83 -7.72
C THR A 105 -17.69 -26.30 -9.18
N GLY A 106 -16.69 -27.01 -9.66
CA GLY A 106 -16.56 -27.44 -11.04
C GLY A 106 -16.48 -26.32 -12.07
N ALA A 107 -16.33 -26.68 -13.34
CA ALA A 107 -16.30 -25.71 -14.44
C ALA A 107 -17.65 -24.99 -14.59
N ALA A 108 -18.77 -25.71 -14.47
CA ALA A 108 -20.12 -25.13 -14.55
C ALA A 108 -20.40 -24.14 -13.40
N GLY A 109 -19.99 -24.48 -12.17
CA GLY A 109 -20.10 -23.58 -11.03
C GLY A 109 -19.22 -22.34 -11.18
N ALA A 110 -17.99 -22.50 -11.64
CA ALA A 110 -17.07 -21.40 -11.92
C ALA A 110 -17.59 -20.47 -13.04
N ALA A 111 -18.21 -21.02 -14.09
CA ALA A 111 -18.89 -20.24 -15.14
C ALA A 111 -20.10 -19.50 -14.60
N GLY A 112 -20.91 -20.14 -13.75
CA GLY A 112 -22.09 -19.54 -13.11
C GLY A 112 -21.75 -18.44 -12.10
N ILE A 113 -20.52 -18.40 -11.58
CA ILE A 113 -19.97 -17.32 -10.73
C ILE A 113 -19.39 -16.19 -11.61
N GLY A 114 -18.96 -16.49 -12.83
CA GLY A 114 -18.30 -15.54 -13.73
C GLY A 114 -16.77 -15.60 -13.70
N LEU A 115 -16.18 -16.63 -13.08
CA LEU A 115 -14.71 -16.81 -13.05
C LEU A 115 -14.15 -17.30 -14.39
N VAL A 116 -14.93 -18.09 -15.12
CA VAL A 116 -14.56 -18.65 -16.43
C VAL A 116 -15.72 -18.50 -17.42
N GLY A 117 -15.40 -18.66 -18.72
CA GLY A 117 -16.41 -18.80 -19.76
C GLY A 117 -17.00 -20.22 -19.81
N GLU A 118 -18.08 -20.37 -20.58
CA GLU A 118 -18.61 -21.70 -20.93
C GLU A 118 -17.54 -22.47 -21.72
N PRO A 119 -17.53 -23.82 -21.61
CA PRO A 119 -16.62 -24.67 -22.40
C PRO A 119 -16.84 -24.45 -23.91
N ASP A 120 -15.75 -24.33 -24.65
CA ASP A 120 -15.79 -24.31 -26.12
C ASP A 120 -16.11 -25.71 -26.70
N GLU A 121 -16.22 -25.81 -28.04
CA GLU A 121 -16.54 -27.08 -28.72
C GLU A 121 -15.53 -28.22 -28.43
N ALA A 122 -14.30 -27.85 -28.06
CA ALA A 122 -13.24 -28.81 -27.68
C ALA A 122 -13.22 -29.09 -26.16
N GLY A 123 -14.13 -28.50 -25.39
CA GLY A 123 -14.26 -28.68 -23.95
C GLY A 123 -13.31 -27.83 -23.11
N TYR A 124 -12.67 -26.82 -23.70
CA TYR A 124 -11.80 -25.92 -22.94
C TYR A 124 -12.56 -24.71 -22.36
N VAL A 125 -12.22 -24.35 -21.14
CA VAL A 125 -12.66 -23.11 -20.47
C VAL A 125 -11.53 -22.09 -20.42
N ARG A 126 -11.90 -20.80 -20.43
CA ARG A 126 -10.97 -19.68 -20.32
C ARG A 126 -11.34 -18.81 -19.12
N ALA A 127 -10.34 -18.27 -18.42
CA ALA A 127 -10.55 -17.32 -17.35
C ALA A 127 -11.22 -16.02 -17.86
N ARG A 128 -12.08 -15.46 -17.05
CA ARG A 128 -12.68 -14.14 -17.21
C ARG A 128 -12.15 -13.12 -16.20
N VAL A 129 -11.46 -13.62 -15.18
CA VAL A 129 -10.80 -12.83 -14.14
C VAL A 129 -9.38 -13.35 -13.92
N ASP A 130 -8.50 -12.49 -13.47
CA ASP A 130 -7.29 -12.90 -12.76
C ASP A 130 -7.70 -13.32 -11.34
N LEU A 131 -7.28 -14.46 -10.88
CA LEU A 131 -7.46 -14.91 -9.50
C LEU A 131 -6.11 -15.37 -8.99
N ARG A 132 -5.66 -14.85 -7.85
CA ARG A 132 -4.35 -15.15 -7.31
C ARG A 132 -4.40 -15.51 -5.84
N PRO A 133 -3.62 -16.51 -5.40
CA PRO A 133 -3.40 -16.72 -3.98
C PRO A 133 -2.59 -15.58 -3.37
N HIS A 134 -2.95 -15.21 -2.16
CA HIS A 134 -2.23 -14.25 -1.33
C HIS A 134 -2.04 -14.83 0.07
N GLU A 135 -0.81 -14.88 0.53
CA GLU A 135 -0.42 -15.41 1.83
C GLU A 135 0.47 -14.41 2.56
N ALA A 136 0.21 -14.23 3.84
CA ALA A 136 0.97 -13.38 4.73
C ALA A 136 0.80 -13.86 6.18
N VAL A 137 1.52 -13.26 7.09
CA VAL A 137 1.36 -13.45 8.55
C VAL A 137 1.22 -12.08 9.18
N ASP A 138 0.27 -11.93 10.08
CA ASP A 138 0.12 -10.74 10.93
C ASP A 138 -0.13 -11.14 12.39
N ASP A 139 -0.40 -10.15 13.26
CA ASP A 139 -0.63 -10.39 14.69
C ASP A 139 -1.85 -11.25 15.00
N ALA A 140 -2.81 -11.32 14.06
CA ALA A 140 -3.98 -12.18 14.16
C ALA A 140 -3.74 -13.59 13.56
N GLY A 141 -2.50 -13.88 13.11
CA GLY A 141 -2.07 -15.17 12.58
C GLY A 141 -1.93 -15.22 11.06
N GLU A 142 -1.95 -16.43 10.51
CA GLU A 142 -1.80 -16.66 9.08
C GLU A 142 -2.94 -16.05 8.26
N ILE A 143 -2.58 -15.52 7.10
CA ILE A 143 -3.47 -15.02 6.06
C ILE A 143 -3.34 -15.94 4.87
N ARG A 144 -4.48 -16.42 4.38
CA ARG A 144 -4.58 -17.15 3.12
C ARG A 144 -5.86 -16.73 2.42
N TRP A 145 -5.70 -15.93 1.37
CA TRP A 145 -6.80 -15.45 0.53
C TRP A 145 -6.56 -15.80 -0.93
N TRP A 146 -7.63 -15.78 -1.71
CA TRP A 146 -7.59 -15.74 -3.16
C TRP A 146 -8.33 -14.48 -3.59
N VAL A 147 -7.64 -13.64 -4.35
CA VAL A 147 -8.13 -12.31 -4.72
C VAL A 147 -8.31 -12.25 -6.21
N ALA A 148 -9.54 -11.95 -6.62
CA ALA A 148 -9.93 -11.73 -8.00
C ALA A 148 -9.77 -10.26 -8.39
N SER A 149 -9.38 -10.06 -9.65
CA SER A 149 -9.31 -8.76 -10.32
C SER A 149 -9.53 -8.94 -11.82
N ASP A 150 -9.46 -7.86 -12.56
CA ASP A 150 -9.50 -7.94 -14.01
C ASP A 150 -8.28 -8.64 -14.60
N LEU A 151 -8.47 -9.27 -15.76
CA LEU A 151 -7.36 -9.85 -16.53
C LEU A 151 -6.43 -8.74 -17.02
N GLY A 152 -5.18 -8.81 -16.63
CA GLY A 152 -4.17 -7.86 -17.03
C GLY A 152 -3.76 -7.99 -18.51
N GLU A 153 -3.03 -7.00 -19.00
CA GLU A 153 -2.53 -6.93 -20.37
C GLU A 153 -1.65 -8.14 -20.74
N LEU A 154 -0.87 -8.65 -19.78
CA LEU A 154 -0.03 -9.83 -19.96
C LEU A 154 -0.82 -11.07 -20.42
N VAL A 155 -2.08 -11.19 -20.01
CA VAL A 155 -2.99 -12.28 -20.37
C VAL A 155 -3.80 -11.95 -21.62
N THR A 156 -4.37 -10.76 -21.68
CA THR A 156 -5.26 -10.35 -22.76
C THR A 156 -4.53 -9.95 -24.04
N GLY A 157 -3.27 -9.50 -23.93
CA GLY A 157 -2.50 -8.90 -25.03
C GLY A 157 -3.08 -7.58 -25.53
N ARG A 158 -4.02 -6.98 -24.82
CA ARG A 158 -4.76 -5.76 -25.17
C ARG A 158 -4.56 -4.68 -24.13
N ALA A 159 -4.69 -3.42 -24.52
CA ALA A 159 -4.69 -2.31 -23.58
C ALA A 159 -5.82 -2.47 -22.53
N LEU A 160 -5.55 -2.03 -21.31
CA LEU A 160 -6.49 -2.08 -20.21
C LEU A 160 -7.71 -1.17 -20.49
N ALA A 161 -8.86 -1.53 -19.94
CA ALA A 161 -10.04 -0.69 -19.96
C ALA A 161 -9.88 0.48 -18.95
N PRO A 162 -10.49 1.65 -19.18
CA PRO A 162 -10.41 2.77 -18.22
C PRO A 162 -10.91 2.40 -16.81
N ASP A 163 -11.94 1.53 -16.72
CA ASP A 163 -12.55 1.02 -15.50
C ASP A 163 -11.88 -0.27 -14.96
N HIS A 164 -10.66 -0.57 -15.44
CA HIS A 164 -9.91 -1.76 -15.06
C HIS A 164 -9.62 -1.79 -13.56
N VAL A 165 -9.92 -2.90 -12.92
CA VAL A 165 -9.63 -3.12 -11.50
C VAL A 165 -8.35 -3.92 -11.37
N LEU A 166 -7.31 -3.25 -10.86
CA LEU A 166 -6.00 -3.87 -10.62
C LEU A 166 -6.09 -4.95 -9.54
N GLY A 167 -5.29 -5.99 -9.72
CA GLY A 167 -5.04 -6.98 -8.68
C GLY A 167 -4.11 -6.45 -7.57
N ILE A 168 -3.64 -7.38 -6.74
CA ILE A 168 -2.70 -7.05 -5.65
C ILE A 168 -1.37 -6.62 -6.26
N GLY A 169 -1.06 -5.33 -6.13
CA GLY A 169 0.20 -4.73 -6.55
C GLY A 169 1.10 -4.32 -5.39
N GLY A 170 2.32 -3.88 -5.71
CA GLY A 170 3.30 -3.42 -4.73
C GLY A 170 2.80 -2.27 -3.85
N ALA A 171 2.11 -1.28 -4.45
CA ALA A 171 1.52 -0.15 -3.72
C ALA A 171 0.48 -0.63 -2.68
N GLY A 172 -0.42 -1.55 -3.07
CA GLY A 172 -1.40 -2.13 -2.15
C GLY A 172 -0.75 -2.87 -0.96
N LEU A 173 0.31 -3.66 -1.22
CA LEU A 173 1.05 -4.34 -0.14
C LEU A 173 1.86 -3.37 0.73
N THR A 174 2.41 -2.32 0.16
CA THR A 174 3.09 -1.26 0.90
C THR A 174 2.13 -0.57 1.87
N LEU A 175 0.93 -0.18 1.40
CA LEU A 175 -0.08 0.42 2.25
C LEU A 175 -0.55 -0.55 3.35
N ALA A 176 -0.78 -1.83 3.01
CA ALA A 176 -1.13 -2.85 3.99
C ALA A 176 -0.05 -3.03 5.07
N GLY A 177 1.23 -2.96 4.68
CA GLY A 177 2.37 -3.00 5.60
C GLY A 177 2.56 -1.74 6.44
N LEU A 178 2.11 -0.59 5.95
CA LEU A 178 2.20 0.72 6.63
C LEU A 178 1.05 0.96 7.60
N THR A 179 -0.12 0.39 7.33
CA THR A 179 -1.35 0.61 8.10
C THR A 179 -1.24 -0.02 9.50
N PRO A 180 -1.48 0.74 10.59
CA PRO A 180 -1.52 0.22 11.95
C PRO A 180 -2.49 -0.96 12.12
N ARG A 181 -2.08 -1.98 12.86
CA ARG A 181 -2.89 -3.19 13.14
C ARG A 181 -3.55 -3.18 14.51
N THR A 182 -3.63 -2.02 15.16
CA THR A 182 -4.35 -1.85 16.42
C THR A 182 -5.84 -2.12 16.22
N ARG A 183 -6.49 -2.72 17.23
CA ARG A 183 -7.93 -2.97 17.18
C ARG A 183 -8.69 -1.66 17.19
N VAL A 184 -9.61 -1.50 16.23
CA VAL A 184 -10.45 -0.32 16.05
C VAL A 184 -11.90 -0.73 15.86
N ARG A 185 -12.82 0.19 16.13
CA ARG A 185 -14.26 -0.05 15.89
C ARG A 185 -14.62 0.13 14.43
N ASN A 186 -14.30 1.29 13.88
CA ASN A 186 -14.68 1.67 12.52
C ASN A 186 -13.45 2.02 11.69
N ALA A 187 -13.26 1.35 10.57
CA ALA A 187 -12.22 1.69 9.61
C ALA A 187 -12.82 2.03 8.23
N LEU A 188 -12.11 2.85 7.48
CA LEU A 188 -12.45 3.22 6.10
C LEU A 188 -11.33 2.77 5.16
N ASP A 189 -11.71 2.03 4.12
CA ASP A 189 -10.90 1.79 2.92
C ASP A 189 -11.39 2.74 1.83
N LEU A 190 -10.62 3.76 1.51
CA LEU A 190 -11.01 4.80 0.56
C LEU A 190 -10.32 4.56 -0.78
N GLY A 191 -11.11 4.24 -1.82
CA GLY A 191 -10.61 3.76 -3.11
C GLY A 191 -10.22 2.29 -3.02
N CYS A 192 -11.20 1.41 -2.73
CA CYS A 192 -10.92 0.02 -2.33
C CYS A 192 -10.40 -0.88 -3.46
N GLY A 193 -10.67 -0.55 -4.75
CA GLY A 193 -10.23 -1.35 -5.89
C GLY A 193 -10.67 -2.82 -5.80
N CYS A 194 -9.71 -3.75 -5.79
CA CYS A 194 -10.01 -5.18 -5.57
C CYS A 194 -10.26 -5.55 -4.10
N GLY A 195 -10.21 -4.59 -3.16
CA GLY A 195 -10.52 -4.80 -1.75
C GLY A 195 -9.39 -5.37 -0.89
N ILE A 196 -8.14 -5.31 -1.33
CA ILE A 196 -7.03 -5.86 -0.54
C ILE A 196 -6.87 -5.13 0.81
N GLN A 197 -7.01 -3.78 0.84
CA GLN A 197 -6.98 -3.03 2.10
C GLN A 197 -8.19 -3.36 2.96
N THR A 198 -9.36 -3.46 2.36
CA THR A 198 -10.59 -3.91 3.03
C THR A 198 -10.37 -5.23 3.78
N LEU A 199 -9.76 -6.24 3.13
CA LEU A 199 -9.47 -7.53 3.74
C LEU A 199 -8.51 -7.41 4.91
N TYR A 200 -7.46 -6.61 4.78
CA TYR A 200 -6.52 -6.37 5.87
C TYR A 200 -7.16 -5.61 7.04
N LEU A 201 -7.97 -4.57 6.78
CA LEU A 201 -8.69 -3.83 7.82
C LEU A 201 -9.68 -4.71 8.58
N LEU A 202 -10.37 -5.63 7.91
CA LEU A 202 -11.30 -6.58 8.52
C LEU A 202 -10.65 -7.54 9.54
N ARG A 203 -9.32 -7.65 9.56
CA ARG A 203 -8.60 -8.46 10.55
C ARG A 203 -8.59 -7.85 11.94
N HIS A 204 -8.68 -6.52 12.03
CA HIS A 204 -8.54 -5.80 13.30
C HIS A 204 -9.61 -4.71 13.53
N ALA A 205 -10.45 -4.39 12.55
CA ALA A 205 -11.60 -3.51 12.71
C ALA A 205 -12.89 -4.32 12.97
N GLU A 206 -13.79 -3.79 13.81
CA GLU A 206 -15.11 -4.38 14.02
C GLU A 206 -16.01 -4.18 12.81
N HIS A 207 -15.96 -2.96 12.23
CA HIS A 207 -16.68 -2.58 11.02
C HIS A 207 -15.73 -1.89 10.04
N VAL A 208 -15.86 -2.23 8.77
CA VAL A 208 -15.14 -1.59 7.66
C VAL A 208 -16.16 -1.02 6.69
N VAL A 209 -15.96 0.23 6.32
CA VAL A 209 -16.59 0.85 5.16
C VAL A 209 -15.57 0.87 4.05
N ALA A 210 -15.93 0.40 2.86
CA ALA A 210 -15.10 0.51 1.68
C ALA A 210 -15.81 1.36 0.63
N THR A 211 -15.12 2.33 0.08
CA THR A 211 -15.66 3.24 -0.92
C THR A 211 -14.86 3.18 -2.21
N ASP A 212 -15.55 3.35 -3.33
CA ASP A 212 -14.91 3.51 -4.63
C ASP A 212 -15.86 4.28 -5.57
N ILE A 213 -15.29 4.99 -6.54
CA ILE A 213 -16.09 5.63 -7.59
C ILE A 213 -16.60 4.58 -8.58
N SER A 214 -15.85 3.51 -8.77
CA SER A 214 -16.11 2.42 -9.69
C SER A 214 -17.03 1.37 -9.05
N GLU A 215 -18.23 1.21 -9.59
CA GLU A 215 -19.15 0.11 -9.24
C GLU A 215 -18.47 -1.26 -9.47
N ARG A 216 -17.62 -1.33 -10.50
CA ARG A 216 -16.83 -2.52 -10.82
C ARG A 216 -15.86 -2.89 -9.69
N ALA A 217 -15.13 -1.93 -9.13
CA ALA A 217 -14.24 -2.11 -7.99
C ALA A 217 -15.00 -2.62 -6.76
N LEU A 218 -16.14 -2.01 -6.45
CA LEU A 218 -17.00 -2.46 -5.34
C LEU A 218 -17.51 -3.90 -5.54
N ALA A 219 -17.83 -4.30 -6.77
CA ALA A 219 -18.23 -5.67 -7.07
C ALA A 219 -17.09 -6.68 -6.86
N PHE A 220 -15.85 -6.36 -7.27
CA PHE A 220 -14.68 -7.19 -6.96
C PHE A 220 -14.41 -7.25 -5.46
N THR A 221 -14.49 -6.12 -4.76
CA THR A 221 -14.35 -6.07 -3.29
C THR A 221 -15.41 -6.95 -2.60
N ALA A 222 -16.67 -6.89 -3.04
CA ALA A 222 -17.74 -7.75 -2.53
C ALA A 222 -17.44 -9.23 -2.73
N PHE A 223 -17.02 -9.61 -3.94
CA PHE A 223 -16.65 -10.99 -4.27
C PHE A 223 -15.48 -11.48 -3.42
N ASN A 224 -14.40 -10.70 -3.33
CA ASN A 224 -13.20 -11.06 -2.60
C ASN A 224 -13.48 -11.17 -1.08
N ALA A 225 -14.29 -10.28 -0.52
CA ALA A 225 -14.74 -10.36 0.86
C ALA A 225 -15.57 -11.63 1.12
N ALA A 226 -16.51 -11.97 0.24
CA ALA A 226 -17.30 -13.19 0.35
C ALA A 226 -16.42 -14.44 0.25
N LEU A 227 -15.45 -14.45 -0.68
CA LEU A 227 -14.49 -15.54 -0.82
C LEU A 227 -13.58 -15.66 0.41
N ALA A 228 -13.21 -14.54 1.07
CA ALA A 228 -12.50 -14.54 2.34
C ALA A 228 -13.40 -14.91 3.56
N GLY A 229 -14.72 -15.11 3.36
CA GLY A 229 -15.66 -15.51 4.40
C GLY A 229 -16.27 -14.37 5.19
N VAL A 230 -16.27 -13.16 4.62
CA VAL A 230 -16.84 -11.97 5.24
C VAL A 230 -18.25 -11.70 4.69
N CYS A 231 -19.19 -11.41 5.60
CA CYS A 231 -20.53 -10.99 5.24
C CYS A 231 -20.55 -9.49 4.89
N VAL A 232 -21.07 -9.17 3.71
CA VAL A 232 -21.28 -7.79 3.23
C VAL A 232 -22.67 -7.32 3.64
N THR A 233 -22.81 -6.14 4.20
CA THR A 233 -24.09 -5.53 4.57
C THR A 233 -24.82 -5.08 3.29
N GLY A 234 -26.08 -5.44 3.16
CA GLY A 234 -26.89 -4.98 2.01
C GLY A 234 -26.81 -5.88 0.76
N ALA A 235 -26.13 -7.03 0.82
CA ALA A 235 -26.24 -8.03 -0.24
C ALA A 235 -27.71 -8.53 -0.33
N PRO A 236 -28.29 -8.67 -1.55
CA PRO A 236 -29.70 -8.97 -1.75
C PRO A 236 -30.20 -10.28 -1.13
N ASP A 237 -29.30 -11.17 -0.70
CA ASP A 237 -29.59 -12.47 -0.10
C ASP A 237 -29.16 -12.59 1.38
N ALA A 238 -28.82 -11.48 2.06
CA ALA A 238 -28.63 -11.52 3.51
C ALA A 238 -29.96 -11.75 4.18
N GLY A 239 -30.32 -13.02 4.34
CA GLY A 239 -31.53 -13.43 5.07
C GLY A 239 -31.59 -12.70 6.41
N SER A 240 -32.78 -12.31 6.81
CA SER A 240 -33.16 -11.51 7.98
C SER A 240 -32.76 -12.09 9.35
N GLY A 241 -31.51 -12.53 9.50
CA GLY A 241 -30.87 -12.88 10.75
C GLY A 241 -30.05 -11.67 11.22
N GLY A 242 -30.55 -10.97 12.23
CA GLY A 242 -30.08 -9.69 12.76
C GLY A 242 -28.65 -9.69 13.33
N GLY A 243 -27.68 -9.75 12.44
CA GLY A 243 -26.28 -9.43 12.71
C GLY A 243 -25.82 -8.49 11.60
N GLY A 244 -25.55 -7.21 11.92
CA GLY A 244 -24.98 -6.25 10.98
C GLY A 244 -23.70 -6.83 10.35
N GLY A 245 -23.62 -6.86 9.01
CA GLY A 245 -22.42 -7.31 8.33
C GLY A 245 -21.22 -6.42 8.73
N ARG A 246 -20.03 -7.00 8.73
CA ARG A 246 -18.80 -6.30 9.10
C ARG A 246 -18.27 -5.38 8.01
N LEU A 247 -18.77 -5.50 6.78
CA LEU A 247 -18.36 -4.72 5.61
C LEU A 247 -19.55 -4.00 4.98
N GLU A 248 -19.43 -2.72 4.77
CA GLU A 248 -20.34 -1.85 4.03
C GLU A 248 -19.64 -1.30 2.79
N LEU A 249 -20.28 -1.36 1.63
CA LEU A 249 -19.76 -0.86 0.36
C LEU A 249 -20.57 0.35 -0.09
N LEU A 250 -19.90 1.46 -0.40
CA LEU A 250 -20.55 2.71 -0.80
C LEU A 250 -19.89 3.25 -2.07
N GLN A 251 -20.69 3.54 -3.08
CA GLN A 251 -20.21 4.17 -4.30
C GLN A 251 -20.17 5.69 -4.17
N GLY A 252 -19.09 6.31 -4.63
CA GLY A 252 -18.95 7.75 -4.76
C GLY A 252 -17.50 8.21 -4.76
N SER A 253 -17.31 9.52 -4.89
CA SER A 253 -16.00 10.13 -5.00
C SER A 253 -15.43 10.47 -3.63
N LEU A 254 -14.21 10.03 -3.37
CA LEU A 254 -13.42 10.37 -2.17
C LEU A 254 -14.24 10.20 -0.87
N LEU A 255 -14.34 11.27 -0.07
CA LEU A 255 -15.04 11.30 1.23
C LEU A 255 -16.54 11.56 1.13
N GLU A 256 -17.07 11.85 -0.07
CA GLU A 256 -18.49 12.17 -0.29
C GLU A 256 -19.45 11.07 0.21
N PRO A 257 -19.21 9.78 -0.07
CA PRO A 257 -20.12 8.71 0.38
C PRO A 257 -20.18 8.54 1.90
N VAL A 258 -19.18 9.06 2.61
CA VAL A 258 -19.05 8.94 4.08
C VAL A 258 -19.26 10.29 4.79
N ALA A 259 -19.91 11.26 4.12
CA ALA A 259 -20.18 12.58 4.70
C ALA A 259 -20.86 12.46 6.08
N GLY A 260 -20.32 13.18 7.07
CA GLY A 260 -20.82 13.15 8.45
C GLY A 260 -20.44 11.90 9.28
N ARG A 261 -19.68 10.97 8.73
CA ARG A 261 -19.17 9.79 9.44
C ARG A 261 -17.73 10.02 9.88
N ARG A 262 -17.34 9.36 10.99
CA ARG A 262 -15.99 9.38 11.53
C ARG A 262 -15.47 7.97 11.72
N PHE A 263 -14.14 7.84 11.61
CA PHE A 263 -13.45 6.57 11.63
C PHE A 263 -12.26 6.63 12.58
N ASP A 264 -11.94 5.49 13.18
CA ASP A 264 -10.77 5.31 14.03
C ASP A 264 -9.50 5.11 13.18
N LEU A 265 -9.66 4.59 11.95
CA LEU A 265 -8.57 4.37 11.00
C LEU A 265 -9.08 4.55 9.56
N ILE A 266 -8.33 5.30 8.77
CA ILE A 266 -8.55 5.46 7.33
C ILE A 266 -7.32 4.96 6.60
N ALA A 267 -7.48 4.07 5.61
CA ALA A 267 -6.43 3.67 4.69
C ALA A 267 -6.82 4.08 3.27
N SER A 268 -5.87 4.60 2.48
CA SER A 268 -6.13 4.95 1.09
C SER A 268 -4.89 4.85 0.21
N ASN A 269 -5.07 4.27 -0.95
CA ASN A 269 -4.16 4.42 -2.08
C ASN A 269 -4.91 5.22 -3.16
N PRO A 270 -5.01 6.54 -3.02
CA PRO A 270 -5.86 7.35 -3.89
C PRO A 270 -5.27 7.47 -5.30
N PRO A 271 -6.08 7.86 -6.29
CA PRO A 271 -5.61 8.14 -7.64
C PRO A 271 -4.79 9.44 -7.65
N PHE A 272 -3.47 9.35 -7.45
CA PHE A 272 -2.58 10.50 -7.28
C PHE A 272 -1.77 10.88 -8.53
N VAL A 273 -1.95 10.21 -9.69
CA VAL A 273 -1.16 10.51 -10.90
C VAL A 273 -1.52 11.88 -11.44
N LEU A 274 -0.50 12.67 -11.71
CA LEU A 274 -0.61 14.07 -12.15
C LEU A 274 -0.56 14.15 -13.69
N THR A 275 -1.58 13.60 -14.37
CA THR A 275 -1.63 13.61 -15.84
C THR A 275 -1.91 15.02 -16.37
N PRO A 276 -1.04 15.57 -17.24
CA PRO A 276 -1.24 16.90 -17.83
C PRO A 276 -2.53 17.02 -18.65
N PRO A 277 -3.18 18.21 -18.67
CA PRO A 277 -4.39 18.43 -19.48
C PRO A 277 -4.21 18.08 -20.96
N ALA A 278 -3.07 18.43 -21.55
CA ALA A 278 -2.77 18.15 -22.96
C ALA A 278 -2.74 16.65 -23.29
N VAL A 279 -2.26 15.81 -22.36
CA VAL A 279 -2.25 14.35 -22.49
C VAL A 279 -3.69 13.80 -22.43
N ARG A 280 -4.53 14.37 -21.56
CA ARG A 280 -5.95 14.01 -21.48
C ARG A 280 -6.72 14.40 -22.73
N GLU A 281 -6.52 15.62 -23.24
CA GLU A 281 -7.15 16.13 -24.44
C GLU A 281 -6.75 15.35 -25.71
N ALA A 282 -5.55 14.78 -25.73
CA ALA A 282 -5.09 13.90 -26.80
C ALA A 282 -5.86 12.57 -26.87
N GLY A 283 -6.75 12.30 -25.91
CA GLY A 283 -7.62 11.12 -25.90
C GLY A 283 -6.91 9.84 -25.48
N LEU A 284 -5.78 9.94 -24.79
CA LEU A 284 -5.18 8.79 -24.13
C LEU A 284 -6.10 8.32 -22.99
N PRO A 285 -6.31 7.00 -22.85
CA PRO A 285 -7.19 6.47 -21.82
C PRO A 285 -6.65 6.85 -20.43
N LEU A 286 -7.48 7.56 -19.65
CA LEU A 286 -7.23 7.78 -18.23
C LEU A 286 -7.72 6.55 -17.47
N MET A 287 -6.88 6.04 -16.59
CA MET A 287 -7.23 4.91 -15.76
C MET A 287 -7.83 5.42 -14.44
N GLU A 288 -9.09 5.05 -14.15
CA GLU A 288 -9.82 5.50 -12.94
C GLU A 288 -9.05 5.21 -11.65
N TYR A 289 -8.30 4.10 -11.60
CA TYR A 289 -7.56 3.70 -10.41
C TYR A 289 -6.35 4.60 -10.08
N ARG A 290 -5.90 5.45 -10.99
CA ARG A 290 -4.69 6.25 -10.81
C ARG A 290 -4.85 7.75 -11.04
N ASP A 291 -5.81 8.18 -11.85
CA ASP A 291 -5.97 9.58 -12.28
C ASP A 291 -7.41 10.06 -12.11
N ALA A 292 -7.62 10.97 -11.16
CA ALA A 292 -8.92 11.59 -10.90
C ALA A 292 -9.15 12.91 -11.67
N GLY A 293 -8.28 13.25 -12.61
CA GLY A 293 -8.42 14.47 -13.41
C GLY A 293 -7.85 15.73 -12.77
N GLY A 294 -7.20 15.63 -11.61
CA GLY A 294 -6.58 16.75 -10.90
C GLY A 294 -5.84 16.32 -9.64
N PRO A 295 -5.24 17.25 -8.89
CA PRO A 295 -4.53 16.96 -7.66
C PRO A 295 -5.54 16.59 -6.55
N VAL A 296 -5.71 15.30 -6.30
CA VAL A 296 -6.67 14.74 -5.33
C VAL A 296 -6.17 14.83 -3.89
N LEU A 297 -4.87 14.63 -3.67
CA LEU A 297 -4.30 14.54 -2.33
C LEU A 297 -4.56 15.79 -1.46
N PRO A 298 -4.37 17.02 -1.94
CA PRO A 298 -4.66 18.21 -1.14
C PRO A 298 -6.11 18.27 -0.66
N GLU A 299 -7.08 17.96 -1.53
CA GLU A 299 -8.49 17.96 -1.21
C GLU A 299 -8.84 16.85 -0.22
N LEU A 300 -8.35 15.64 -0.47
CA LEU A 300 -8.55 14.48 0.40
C LEU A 300 -8.00 14.75 1.80
N VAL A 301 -6.76 15.23 1.92
CA VAL A 301 -6.11 15.52 3.20
C VAL A 301 -6.85 16.63 3.95
N ALA A 302 -7.29 17.68 3.25
CA ALA A 302 -8.07 18.77 3.84
C ALA A 302 -9.40 18.28 4.46
N GLY A 303 -10.04 17.30 3.84
CA GLY A 303 -11.30 16.70 4.32
C GLY A 303 -11.16 15.79 5.54
N LEU A 304 -9.97 15.28 5.86
CA LEU A 304 -9.78 14.26 6.91
C LEU A 304 -10.20 14.73 8.31
N ARG A 305 -10.14 16.02 8.59
CA ARG A 305 -10.52 16.55 9.92
C ARG A 305 -11.94 16.19 10.34
N GLU A 306 -12.85 16.15 9.38
CA GLU A 306 -14.26 15.86 9.64
C GLU A 306 -14.53 14.35 9.76
N HIS A 307 -13.60 13.53 9.26
CA HIS A 307 -13.74 12.08 9.14
C HIS A 307 -12.89 11.28 10.12
N LEU A 308 -12.00 11.91 10.89
CA LEU A 308 -11.21 11.23 11.92
C LEU A 308 -11.85 11.40 13.30
N GLU A 309 -11.94 10.33 14.08
CA GLU A 309 -12.24 10.41 15.52
C GLU A 309 -11.04 10.98 16.29
N PRO A 310 -11.21 11.53 17.51
CA PRO A 310 -10.07 11.87 18.37
C PRO A 310 -9.17 10.66 18.62
N GLY A 311 -7.86 10.78 18.40
CA GLY A 311 -6.88 9.70 18.48
C GLY A 311 -6.79 8.83 17.22
N ALA A 312 -7.58 9.11 16.20
CA ALA A 312 -7.59 8.37 14.94
C ALA A 312 -6.50 8.81 13.96
N ALA A 313 -6.15 7.92 13.04
CA ALA A 313 -5.18 8.19 11.99
C ALA A 313 -5.72 7.86 10.59
N ALA A 314 -5.27 8.63 9.61
CA ALA A 314 -5.35 8.29 8.19
C ALA A 314 -3.95 7.97 7.68
N VAL A 315 -3.83 6.87 6.94
CA VAL A 315 -2.58 6.40 6.34
C VAL A 315 -2.77 6.27 4.84
N MET A 316 -1.93 6.96 4.07
CA MET A 316 -2.09 7.05 2.62
C MET A 316 -0.76 6.93 1.91
N LEU A 317 -0.81 6.43 0.68
CA LEU A 317 0.25 6.62 -0.29
C LEU A 317 0.02 7.92 -1.07
N GLY A 318 1.08 8.50 -1.60
CA GLY A 318 0.96 9.70 -2.40
C GLY A 318 2.23 10.11 -3.10
N ASN A 319 2.09 11.13 -3.92
CA ASN A 319 3.19 11.81 -4.56
C ASN A 319 3.04 13.34 -4.45
N TRP A 320 4.12 14.04 -4.66
CA TRP A 320 4.19 15.50 -4.65
C TRP A 320 5.33 15.99 -5.54
N GLU A 321 5.16 17.20 -6.04
CA GLU A 321 6.13 17.80 -6.94
C GLU A 321 7.24 18.53 -6.18
N HIS A 322 8.47 18.34 -6.64
CA HIS A 322 9.62 19.17 -6.31
C HIS A 322 9.73 20.29 -7.35
N ARG A 323 9.59 21.53 -6.94
CA ARG A 323 9.67 22.70 -7.83
C ARG A 323 10.86 23.57 -7.46
N ASP A 324 11.41 24.26 -8.46
CA ASP A 324 12.59 25.13 -8.31
C ASP A 324 12.44 26.21 -7.22
N ALA A 325 11.23 26.74 -7.04
CA ALA A 325 10.97 27.89 -6.19
C ALA A 325 10.52 27.53 -4.77
N ASP A 326 10.05 26.30 -4.55
CA ASP A 326 9.31 25.94 -3.34
C ASP A 326 9.92 24.69 -2.67
N SER A 327 10.03 24.75 -1.35
CA SER A 327 10.30 23.53 -0.58
C SER A 327 9.08 22.59 -0.67
N TRP A 328 9.28 21.34 -1.13
CA TRP A 328 8.20 20.35 -1.15
C TRP A 328 7.58 20.16 0.24
N ARG A 329 8.40 20.28 1.29
CA ARG A 329 7.93 20.17 2.69
C ARG A 329 6.94 21.27 3.04
N GLU A 330 7.22 22.50 2.63
CA GLU A 330 6.32 23.63 2.85
C GLU A 330 5.02 23.45 2.05
N ALA A 331 5.13 23.06 0.78
CA ALA A 331 3.98 22.81 -0.08
C ALA A 331 3.05 21.73 0.50
N VAL A 332 3.60 20.56 0.83
CA VAL A 332 2.82 19.42 1.37
C VAL A 332 2.28 19.74 2.78
N ALA A 333 3.02 20.47 3.62
CA ALA A 333 2.54 20.87 4.94
C ALA A 333 1.24 21.69 4.87
N THR A 334 1.01 22.44 3.79
CA THR A 334 -0.24 23.21 3.59
C THR A 334 -1.47 22.34 3.38
N TRP A 335 -1.31 21.09 2.96
CA TRP A 335 -2.45 20.19 2.76
C TRP A 335 -3.07 19.74 4.08
N ILE A 336 -2.26 19.71 5.15
CA ILE A 336 -2.67 19.16 6.44
C ILE A 336 -3.42 20.24 7.23
N PRO A 337 -4.70 20.02 7.57
CA PRO A 337 -5.52 21.00 8.29
C PRO A 337 -4.93 21.40 9.65
N GLU A 338 -5.28 22.62 10.09
CA GLU A 338 -5.00 23.04 11.46
C GLU A 338 -5.61 22.06 12.48
N GLY A 339 -4.86 21.80 13.56
CA GLY A 339 -5.29 20.92 14.64
C GLY A 339 -5.16 19.43 14.35
N LEU A 340 -4.63 19.03 13.18
CA LEU A 340 -4.21 17.67 12.90
C LEU A 340 -2.69 17.58 12.87
N ASP A 341 -2.13 16.48 13.37
CA ASP A 341 -0.72 16.15 13.22
C ASP A 341 -0.45 15.65 11.81
N GLY A 342 0.78 15.84 11.34
CA GLY A 342 1.19 15.36 10.03
C GLY A 342 2.57 14.73 10.03
N TRP A 343 2.65 13.53 9.49
CA TRP A 343 3.90 12.84 9.24
C TRP A 343 3.96 12.44 7.76
N VAL A 344 4.88 13.07 7.04
CA VAL A 344 5.09 12.81 5.60
C VAL A 344 6.49 12.25 5.43
N ILE A 345 6.58 11.11 4.77
CA ILE A 345 7.82 10.36 4.60
C ILE A 345 8.06 10.18 3.11
N GLU A 346 9.02 10.92 2.57
CA GLU A 346 9.47 10.75 1.19
C GLU A 346 10.38 9.55 1.10
N ARG A 347 10.05 8.64 0.18
CA ARG A 347 10.74 7.36 0.00
C ARG A 347 11.62 7.32 -1.24
N GLU A 348 11.19 8.02 -2.27
CA GLU A 348 11.81 8.01 -3.59
C GLU A 348 11.48 9.31 -4.29
N VAL A 349 12.38 9.80 -5.13
CA VAL A 349 12.14 10.91 -6.04
C VAL A 349 12.50 10.44 -7.44
N GLN A 350 11.57 10.57 -8.38
CA GLN A 350 11.79 10.30 -9.80
C GLN A 350 11.95 11.60 -10.56
N ASP A 351 12.81 11.60 -11.59
CA ASP A 351 12.86 12.72 -12.51
C ASP A 351 11.60 12.79 -13.40
N PRO A 352 11.30 13.95 -14.02
CA PRO A 352 10.09 14.13 -14.82
C PRO A 352 9.94 13.13 -15.97
N VAL A 353 11.04 12.72 -16.61
CA VAL A 353 11.01 11.77 -17.74
C VAL A 353 10.74 10.35 -17.23
N GLU A 354 11.38 9.96 -16.14
CA GLU A 354 11.15 8.67 -15.49
C GLU A 354 9.69 8.53 -15.04
N TYR A 355 9.15 9.54 -14.36
CA TYR A 355 7.76 9.58 -13.93
C TYR A 355 6.78 9.47 -15.10
N ALA A 356 6.93 10.32 -16.12
CA ALA A 356 6.07 10.30 -17.29
C ALA A 356 6.14 8.96 -18.04
N THR A 357 7.35 8.44 -18.25
CA THR A 357 7.56 7.16 -18.93
C THR A 357 6.92 6.00 -18.19
N MET A 358 7.02 5.96 -16.86
CA MET A 358 6.40 4.94 -16.03
C MET A 358 4.87 4.92 -16.24
N TRP A 359 4.22 6.07 -16.15
CA TRP A 359 2.76 6.16 -16.28
C TRP A 359 2.24 5.98 -17.69
N LEU A 360 3.00 6.37 -18.72
CA LEU A 360 2.65 6.08 -20.12
C LEU A 360 2.70 4.57 -20.37
N ARG A 361 3.74 3.90 -19.91
CA ARG A 361 3.87 2.43 -20.03
C ARG A 361 2.80 1.68 -19.25
N ASP A 362 2.48 2.10 -18.02
CA ASP A 362 1.39 1.55 -17.22
C ASP A 362 0.02 1.71 -17.93
N GLY A 363 -0.18 2.79 -18.68
CA GLY A 363 -1.34 2.99 -19.55
C GLY A 363 -1.32 2.21 -20.87
N GLY A 364 -0.33 1.33 -21.08
CA GLY A 364 -0.19 0.52 -22.29
C GLY A 364 0.35 1.28 -23.51
N LEU A 365 0.76 2.55 -23.35
CA LEU A 365 1.41 3.32 -24.40
C LEU A 365 2.93 3.13 -24.28
N THR A 366 3.49 2.39 -25.23
CA THR A 366 4.92 2.08 -25.26
C THR A 366 5.52 2.42 -26.63
N PRO A 367 6.81 2.79 -26.69
CA PRO A 367 7.46 3.08 -27.97
C PRO A 367 7.50 1.89 -28.92
N GLU A 368 7.41 0.67 -28.41
CA GLU A 368 7.38 -0.56 -29.22
C GLU A 368 6.04 -0.76 -29.95
N ARG A 369 4.95 -0.19 -29.41
CA ARG A 369 3.60 -0.29 -29.98
C ARG A 369 3.25 0.91 -30.86
N ASP A 370 3.56 2.09 -30.36
CA ASP A 370 3.24 3.38 -31.00
C ASP A 370 4.31 4.42 -30.62
N ALA A 371 5.41 4.43 -31.37
CA ALA A 371 6.53 5.34 -31.08
C ALA A 371 6.13 6.81 -31.22
N GLU A 372 5.33 7.15 -32.24
CA GLU A 372 4.90 8.55 -32.49
C GLU A 372 3.93 9.04 -31.41
N GLY A 373 2.96 8.22 -31.03
CA GLY A 373 2.03 8.52 -29.93
C GLY A 373 2.74 8.61 -28.58
N PHE A 374 3.71 7.73 -28.33
CA PHE A 374 4.52 7.76 -27.10
C PHE A 374 5.34 9.05 -27.00
N ASP A 375 6.07 9.42 -28.07
CA ASP A 375 6.89 10.63 -28.10
C ASP A 375 6.04 11.91 -27.96
N ALA A 376 4.87 11.94 -28.59
CA ALA A 376 3.93 13.06 -28.45
C ALA A 376 3.39 13.21 -27.03
N ALA A 377 3.00 12.10 -26.38
CA ALA A 377 2.51 12.10 -25.02
C ALA A 377 3.61 12.43 -24.01
N LEU A 378 4.80 11.85 -24.16
CA LEU A 378 5.96 12.16 -23.32
C LEU A 378 6.36 13.63 -23.44
N GLY A 379 6.36 14.18 -24.68
CA GLY A 379 6.60 15.60 -24.92
C GLY A 379 5.61 16.49 -24.16
N ALA A 380 4.30 16.17 -24.21
CA ALA A 380 3.28 16.91 -23.51
C ALA A 380 3.46 16.87 -21.96
N TRP A 381 3.94 15.73 -21.42
CA TRP A 381 4.29 15.62 -19.99
C TRP A 381 5.48 16.52 -19.63
N ILE A 382 6.55 16.48 -20.43
CA ILE A 382 7.76 17.27 -20.19
C ILE A 382 7.45 18.76 -20.28
N ASP A 383 6.74 19.19 -21.35
CA ASP A 383 6.35 20.60 -21.54
C ASP A 383 5.53 21.14 -20.34
N ASP A 384 4.59 20.34 -19.81
CA ASP A 384 3.79 20.73 -18.67
C ASP A 384 4.65 20.84 -17.39
N PHE A 385 5.55 19.90 -17.15
CA PHE A 385 6.46 19.95 -16.02
C PHE A 385 7.43 21.14 -16.11
N GLU A 386 7.97 21.43 -17.29
CA GLU A 386 8.83 22.60 -17.53
C GLU A 386 8.10 23.91 -17.23
N VAL A 387 6.86 24.06 -17.73
CA VAL A 387 6.03 25.26 -17.47
C VAL A 387 5.76 25.46 -15.99
N ARG A 388 5.60 24.38 -15.22
CA ARG A 388 5.35 24.42 -13.77
C ARG A 388 6.62 24.43 -12.92
N GLY A 389 7.80 24.33 -13.53
CA GLY A 389 9.11 24.30 -12.84
C GLY A 389 9.31 23.03 -12.01
N VAL A 390 8.75 21.89 -12.46
CA VAL A 390 8.88 20.61 -11.75
C VAL A 390 10.22 19.98 -12.06
N GLN A 391 11.02 19.73 -11.04
CA GLN A 391 12.35 19.11 -11.13
C GLN A 391 12.34 17.63 -10.80
N GLY A 392 11.30 17.17 -10.09
CA GLY A 392 11.11 15.78 -9.71
C GLY A 392 9.75 15.55 -9.07
N VAL A 393 9.38 14.29 -8.93
CA VAL A 393 8.17 13.87 -8.24
C VAL A 393 8.56 12.91 -7.12
N GLY A 394 8.30 13.34 -5.88
CA GLY A 394 8.50 12.54 -4.68
C GLY A 394 7.35 11.56 -4.48
N PHE A 395 7.67 10.35 -4.06
CA PHE A 395 6.71 9.32 -3.66
C PHE A 395 6.90 8.96 -2.20
N GLY A 396 5.81 8.72 -1.49
CA GLY A 396 5.94 8.36 -0.10
C GLY A 396 4.62 8.12 0.62
N TYR A 397 4.70 8.33 1.92
CA TYR A 397 3.64 8.04 2.87
C TYR A 397 3.15 9.34 3.51
N LEU A 398 1.83 9.45 3.64
CA LEU A 398 1.18 10.50 4.40
C LEU A 398 0.43 9.86 5.57
N ILE A 399 0.81 10.22 6.79
CA ILE A 399 0.12 9.84 8.02
C ILE A 399 -0.44 11.12 8.63
N VAL A 400 -1.76 11.21 8.72
CA VAL A 400 -2.47 12.33 9.33
C VAL A 400 -3.17 11.84 10.57
N HIS A 401 -2.88 12.46 11.72
CA HIS A 401 -3.41 12.02 13.00
C HIS A 401 -4.23 13.12 13.67
N ARG A 402 -5.39 12.77 14.20
CA ARG A 402 -6.18 13.68 15.01
C ARG A 402 -5.81 13.51 16.47
N PRO A 403 -5.21 14.55 17.12
CA PRO A 403 -4.86 14.45 18.53
C PRO A 403 -6.03 14.02 19.40
N LEU A 404 -5.75 13.21 20.42
CA LEU A 404 -6.76 12.79 21.39
C LEU A 404 -7.33 13.97 22.19
N ARG A 405 -6.49 15.00 22.42
CA ARG A 405 -6.85 16.24 23.11
C ARG A 405 -6.40 17.42 22.27
N SER A 406 -7.10 18.55 22.39
CA SER A 406 -6.68 19.79 21.72
C SER A 406 -5.30 20.23 22.24
N ARG A 407 -4.35 20.38 21.32
CA ARG A 407 -2.97 20.85 21.52
C ARG A 407 -2.43 21.39 20.22
N ASP A 408 -1.26 22.00 20.28
CA ASP A 408 -0.54 22.37 19.07
C ASP A 408 -0.14 21.13 18.28
N PRO A 409 -0.44 21.09 16.98
CA PRO A 409 -0.11 19.95 16.14
C PRO A 409 1.38 19.93 15.82
N TRP A 410 1.95 18.72 15.70
CA TRP A 410 3.29 18.56 15.19
C TRP A 410 3.28 18.26 13.68
N ARG A 411 4.37 18.63 13.02
CA ARG A 411 4.63 18.37 11.62
C ARG A 411 6.02 17.75 11.50
N LEU A 412 6.11 16.56 10.88
CA LEU A 412 7.35 15.89 10.56
C LEU A 412 7.32 15.52 9.08
N LEU A 413 8.10 16.24 8.28
CA LEU A 413 8.26 15.98 6.85
C LEU A 413 9.72 15.62 6.60
N GLU A 414 9.97 14.36 6.30
CA GLU A 414 11.31 13.80 6.25
C GLU A 414 11.54 12.96 4.99
N GLU A 415 12.79 12.86 4.58
CA GLU A 415 13.26 11.95 3.54
C GLU A 415 13.89 10.73 4.21
N VAL A 416 13.32 9.57 3.95
CA VAL A 416 13.83 8.30 4.48
C VAL A 416 13.82 7.27 3.36
N THR A 417 14.95 7.07 2.72
CA THR A 417 15.14 6.11 1.62
C THR A 417 15.47 4.70 2.11
N THR A 418 15.88 4.56 3.38
CA THR A 418 16.17 3.28 4.02
C THR A 418 14.90 2.59 4.49
N SER A 419 14.98 1.26 4.68
CA SER A 419 13.92 0.47 5.29
C SER A 419 14.53 -0.39 6.39
N GLY A 420 13.91 -0.39 7.56
CA GLY A 420 14.20 -1.32 8.62
C GLY A 420 13.50 -2.67 8.41
N GLN A 421 13.74 -3.60 9.31
CA GLN A 421 13.03 -4.88 9.33
C GLN A 421 11.67 -4.74 10.01
N GLY A 422 10.75 -5.64 9.66
CA GLY A 422 9.42 -5.72 10.28
C GLY A 422 8.33 -4.94 9.55
N VAL A 423 7.14 -4.95 10.13
CA VAL A 423 5.93 -4.33 9.57
C VAL A 423 5.87 -2.87 10.04
N LEU A 424 5.89 -1.93 9.09
CA LEU A 424 5.89 -0.49 9.39
C LEU A 424 4.66 -0.02 10.18
N GLY A 425 3.52 -0.70 10.02
CA GLY A 425 2.29 -0.34 10.74
C GLY A 425 2.43 -0.37 12.27
N HIS A 426 3.24 -1.28 12.83
CA HIS A 426 3.55 -1.28 14.26
C HIS A 426 4.34 -0.04 14.66
N HIS A 427 5.38 0.28 13.90
CA HIS A 427 6.17 1.48 14.12
C HIS A 427 5.34 2.77 14.02
N VAL A 428 4.41 2.83 13.05
CA VAL A 428 3.48 3.96 12.94
C VAL A 428 2.61 4.07 14.18
N ALA A 429 2.02 2.95 14.64
CA ALA A 429 1.19 2.94 15.85
C ALA A 429 1.97 3.41 17.08
N GLU A 430 3.17 2.88 17.30
CA GLU A 430 4.05 3.24 18.42
C GLU A 430 4.45 4.71 18.40
N VAL A 431 4.83 5.24 17.22
CA VAL A 431 5.17 6.67 17.08
C VAL A 431 3.98 7.56 17.40
N LEU A 432 2.78 7.24 16.93
CA LEU A 432 1.57 8.03 17.22
C LEU A 432 1.24 7.99 18.71
N GLU A 433 1.26 6.81 19.33
CA GLU A 433 0.97 6.64 20.76
C GLU A 433 1.98 7.39 21.64
N VAL A 434 3.27 7.23 21.37
CA VAL A 434 4.31 7.84 22.17
C VAL A 434 4.31 9.37 22.05
N ARG A 435 3.97 9.91 20.87
CA ARG A 435 3.82 11.36 20.67
C ARG A 435 2.62 11.93 21.43
N GLU A 436 1.51 11.19 21.53
CA GLU A 436 0.39 11.58 22.39
C GLU A 436 0.78 11.60 23.88
N ARG A 437 1.56 10.62 24.35
CA ARG A 437 2.09 10.61 25.73
C ARG A 437 3.02 11.79 25.98
N LEU A 438 3.98 12.03 25.08
CA LEU A 438 4.97 13.13 25.21
C LEU A 438 4.31 14.51 25.20
N ALA A 439 3.24 14.71 24.44
CA ALA A 439 2.53 15.98 24.37
C ALA A 439 1.91 16.41 25.71
N GLY A 440 1.66 15.46 26.61
CA GLY A 440 1.14 15.71 27.97
C GLY A 440 2.23 16.00 29.02
N LEU A 441 3.53 15.91 28.66
CA LEU A 441 4.64 16.04 29.60
C LEU A 441 5.34 17.39 29.45
N ASP A 442 5.55 18.09 30.56
CA ASP A 442 6.46 19.23 30.62
C ASP A 442 7.93 18.76 30.71
N ASP A 443 8.88 19.71 30.68
CA ASP A 443 10.31 19.38 30.70
C ASP A 443 10.76 18.75 32.02
N ALA A 444 10.08 19.05 33.12
CA ALA A 444 10.37 18.43 34.41
C ALA A 444 9.93 16.95 34.39
N ALA A 445 8.75 16.66 33.86
CA ALA A 445 8.25 15.30 33.70
C ALA A 445 9.10 14.49 32.74
N VAL A 446 9.60 15.09 31.64
CA VAL A 446 10.55 14.40 30.74
C VAL A 446 11.90 14.14 31.41
N ALA A 447 12.39 15.08 32.24
CA ALA A 447 13.62 14.85 32.98
C ALA A 447 13.51 13.71 34.02
N ASP A 448 12.30 13.37 34.46
CA ASP A 448 12.04 12.27 35.37
C ASP A 448 11.85 10.90 34.65
N LEU A 449 11.69 10.89 33.32
CA LEU A 449 11.60 9.65 32.54
C LEU A 449 12.88 8.82 32.66
N ARG A 450 12.72 7.50 32.59
CA ARG A 450 13.79 6.51 32.57
C ARG A 450 13.77 5.78 31.23
N PRO A 451 14.40 6.38 30.20
CA PRO A 451 14.35 5.83 28.86
C PRO A 451 15.17 4.55 28.74
N VAL A 452 14.72 3.67 27.84
CA VAL A 452 15.45 2.47 27.44
C VAL A 452 15.79 2.59 25.95
N LEU A 453 17.04 2.30 25.59
CA LEU A 453 17.44 2.24 24.18
C LEU A 453 16.68 1.12 23.50
N ALA A 454 16.08 1.41 22.33
CA ALA A 454 15.39 0.39 21.57
C ALA A 454 16.35 -0.75 21.18
N PRO A 455 15.94 -2.04 21.29
CA PRO A 455 16.86 -3.18 21.20
C PRO A 455 17.46 -3.39 19.80
N ASP A 456 16.90 -2.75 18.79
CA ASP A 456 17.35 -2.76 17.39
C ASP A 456 18.29 -1.59 17.04
N VAL A 457 18.58 -0.70 17.99
CA VAL A 457 19.47 0.44 17.76
C VAL A 457 20.92 0.04 17.94
N THR A 458 21.73 0.39 16.95
CA THR A 458 23.19 0.20 16.96
C THR A 458 23.91 1.53 16.87
N GLU A 459 25.15 1.58 17.41
CA GLU A 459 26.03 2.75 17.34
C GLU A 459 27.24 2.48 16.43
N GLU A 460 27.53 3.42 15.52
CA GLU A 460 28.69 3.40 14.65
C GLU A 460 29.60 4.61 14.99
N ARG A 461 30.88 4.36 15.23
CA ARG A 461 31.88 5.41 15.52
C ARG A 461 32.92 5.49 14.43
N HIS A 462 33.05 6.64 13.81
CA HIS A 462 34.01 6.89 12.75
C HIS A 462 35.17 7.72 13.30
N LEU A 463 36.39 7.19 13.22
CA LEU A 463 37.60 7.83 13.68
C LEU A 463 38.52 8.17 12.50
N ILE A 464 39.19 9.31 12.59
CA ILE A 464 40.31 9.59 11.72
C ILE A 464 41.47 8.65 12.14
N PRO A 465 42.20 8.02 11.21
CA PRO A 465 43.31 7.14 11.54
C PRO A 465 44.27 7.81 12.51
N GLY A 466 44.48 7.17 13.68
CA GLY A 466 45.35 7.68 14.76
C GLY A 466 44.67 8.60 15.78
N ALA A 467 43.41 8.99 15.57
CA ALA A 467 42.67 9.73 16.58
C ALA A 467 42.06 8.79 17.65
N ALA A 468 42.01 9.26 18.89
CA ALA A 468 41.41 8.51 20.01
C ALA A 468 39.89 8.73 20.09
N GLU A 469 39.39 9.87 19.60
CA GLU A 469 37.98 10.25 19.67
C GLU A 469 37.31 10.17 18.30
N PRO A 470 36.05 9.77 18.24
CA PRO A 470 35.31 9.73 17.00
C PRO A 470 34.96 11.14 16.51
N THR A 471 35.04 11.36 15.20
CA THR A 471 34.62 12.60 14.55
C THR A 471 33.14 12.57 14.17
N VAL A 472 32.58 11.36 14.01
CA VAL A 472 31.19 11.13 13.72
C VAL A 472 30.71 9.94 14.54
N ILE A 473 29.59 10.12 15.21
CA ILE A 473 28.82 9.05 15.88
C ILE A 473 27.46 8.97 15.20
N LEU A 474 27.08 7.78 14.77
CA LEU A 474 25.78 7.50 14.18
C LEU A 474 25.03 6.51 15.07
N LEU A 475 23.75 6.77 15.28
CA LEU A 475 22.80 5.78 15.80
C LEU A 475 21.93 5.30 14.66
N ARG A 476 21.77 4.00 14.51
CA ARG A 476 21.02 3.37 13.43
C ARG A 476 19.96 2.42 13.97
N GLN A 477 18.73 2.57 13.48
CA GLN A 477 17.63 1.64 13.75
C GLN A 477 17.71 0.42 12.83
N GLY A 478 17.48 -0.77 13.38
CA GLY A 478 17.34 -2.02 12.64
C GLY A 478 15.89 -2.23 12.12
N GLY A 479 14.92 -1.73 12.85
CA GLY A 479 13.48 -1.82 12.53
C GLY A 479 12.88 -0.51 12.01
N GLY A 480 11.57 -0.48 11.91
CA GLY A 480 10.80 0.69 11.50
C GLY A 480 11.25 1.25 10.15
N LEU A 481 11.55 2.53 10.09
CA LEU A 481 12.05 3.18 8.88
C LEU A 481 13.56 2.97 8.64
N GLY A 482 14.29 2.32 9.56
CA GLY A 482 15.73 2.11 9.42
C GLY A 482 16.51 3.42 9.45
N ARG A 483 16.06 4.40 10.24
CA ARG A 483 16.69 5.72 10.32
C ARG A 483 18.12 5.64 10.82
N THR A 484 18.95 6.53 10.30
CA THR A 484 20.28 6.81 10.81
C THR A 484 20.36 8.27 11.20
N ILE A 485 20.72 8.55 12.46
CA ILE A 485 20.90 9.92 12.95
C ILE A 485 22.36 10.14 13.34
N ARG A 486 22.84 11.37 13.11
CA ARG A 486 24.14 11.79 13.64
C ARG A 486 23.95 12.23 15.10
N ALA A 487 24.57 11.50 16.00
CA ALA A 487 24.49 11.79 17.42
C ALA A 487 25.48 12.90 17.82
N SER A 488 25.00 13.89 18.60
CA SER A 488 25.87 14.76 19.37
C SER A 488 26.49 13.98 20.53
N THR A 489 27.46 14.57 21.22
CA THR A 489 28.05 13.96 22.43
C THR A 489 26.97 13.71 23.48
N VAL A 490 26.00 14.62 23.63
CA VAL A 490 24.88 14.49 24.58
C VAL A 490 23.96 13.32 24.18
N VAL A 491 23.60 13.21 22.90
CA VAL A 491 22.78 12.12 22.39
C VAL A 491 23.47 10.76 22.55
N ALA A 492 24.79 10.69 22.25
CA ALA A 492 25.56 9.46 22.42
C ALA A 492 25.70 9.07 23.89
N ALA A 493 25.90 10.05 24.78
CA ALA A 493 25.94 9.81 26.22
C ALA A 493 24.60 9.31 26.76
N LEU A 494 23.49 9.91 26.32
CA LEU A 494 22.14 9.46 26.68
C LEU A 494 21.88 8.02 26.21
N ALA A 495 22.13 7.73 24.92
CA ALA A 495 21.92 6.42 24.34
C ALA A 495 22.77 5.32 25.01
N GLY A 496 24.02 5.64 25.36
CA GLY A 496 24.95 4.70 25.98
C GLY A 496 24.61 4.26 27.41
N VAL A 497 23.69 4.97 28.09
CA VAL A 497 23.27 4.68 29.47
C VAL A 497 21.75 4.57 29.63
N ALA A 498 21.02 4.59 28.54
CA ALA A 498 19.55 4.46 28.54
C ALA A 498 19.14 2.98 28.70
N ASP A 499 19.21 2.48 29.91
CA ASP A 499 18.85 1.11 30.33
C ASP A 499 17.62 1.05 31.27
N GLY A 500 16.99 2.22 31.51
CA GLY A 500 15.84 2.36 32.42
C GLY A 500 16.21 2.56 33.90
N GLU A 501 17.48 2.49 34.29
CA GLU A 501 17.88 2.65 35.70
C GLU A 501 17.92 4.12 36.12
N LEU A 502 18.47 4.99 35.27
CA LEU A 502 18.62 6.41 35.57
C LEU A 502 17.57 7.26 34.87
N SER A 503 17.12 8.32 35.56
CA SER A 503 16.30 9.33 34.91
C SER A 503 17.16 10.24 34.01
N VAL A 504 16.53 10.86 33.00
CA VAL A 504 17.16 11.82 32.10
C VAL A 504 17.87 12.93 32.88
N GLY A 505 17.25 13.43 33.96
CA GLY A 505 17.86 14.45 34.85
C GLY A 505 19.08 13.93 35.61
N GLN A 506 19.10 12.66 36.02
CA GLN A 506 20.25 12.03 36.66
C GLN A 506 21.40 11.85 35.67
N ILE A 507 21.09 11.40 34.42
CA ILE A 507 22.07 11.28 33.34
C ILE A 507 22.66 12.65 33.01
N ALA A 508 21.85 13.70 32.86
CA ALA A 508 22.33 15.04 32.64
C ALA A 508 23.29 15.53 33.75
N SER A 509 22.93 15.27 35.02
CA SER A 509 23.77 15.64 36.17
C SER A 509 25.11 14.92 36.17
N ALA A 510 25.12 13.64 35.78
CA ALA A 510 26.36 12.87 35.66
C ALA A 510 27.25 13.39 34.53
N VAL A 511 26.70 13.73 33.38
CA VAL A 511 27.47 14.31 32.25
C VAL A 511 28.05 15.65 32.61
N VAL A 512 27.29 16.56 33.29
CA VAL A 512 27.80 17.84 33.79
C VAL A 512 29.00 17.64 34.73
N ALA A 513 28.91 16.67 35.65
CA ALA A 513 29.98 16.38 36.59
C ALA A 513 31.28 15.89 35.90
N LEU A 514 31.15 15.23 34.76
CA LEU A 514 32.28 14.70 33.99
C LEU A 514 32.88 15.73 33.03
N THR A 515 32.04 16.56 32.41
CA THR A 515 32.47 17.51 31.36
C THR A 515 32.75 18.90 31.86
N GLY A 516 32.14 19.31 32.99
CA GLY A 516 32.21 20.68 33.52
C GLY A 516 31.37 21.69 32.70
N GLU A 517 30.47 21.22 31.83
CA GLU A 517 29.60 22.07 31.03
C GLU A 517 28.51 22.77 31.85
N ASP A 518 27.83 23.75 31.25
CA ASP A 518 26.72 24.43 31.89
C ASP A 518 25.54 23.48 32.18
N ALA A 519 25.21 23.35 33.46
CA ALA A 519 24.19 22.40 33.93
C ALA A 519 22.77 22.70 33.40
N ILE A 520 22.45 23.99 33.19
CA ILE A 520 21.12 24.39 32.73
C ILE A 520 20.99 24.09 31.24
N GLY A 521 21.96 24.50 30.44
CA GLY A 521 21.98 24.26 28.99
C GLY A 521 22.01 22.79 28.63
N LEU A 522 22.90 22.00 29.27
CA LEU A 522 23.01 20.57 29.01
C LEU A 522 21.74 19.80 29.41
N ARG A 523 21.09 20.17 30.52
CA ARG A 523 19.81 19.55 30.91
C ARG A 523 18.71 19.82 29.89
N ALA A 524 18.60 21.06 29.38
CA ALA A 524 17.63 21.43 28.37
C ALA A 524 17.87 20.66 27.06
N GLU A 525 19.13 20.60 26.59
CA GLU A 525 19.51 19.83 25.40
C GLU A 525 19.19 18.34 25.56
N MET A 526 19.46 17.76 26.74
CA MET A 526 19.17 16.35 26.98
C MET A 526 17.68 16.05 27.01
N VAL A 527 16.85 16.92 27.57
CA VAL A 527 15.38 16.81 27.55
C VAL A 527 14.87 16.88 26.12
N GLU A 528 15.35 17.84 25.31
CA GLU A 528 14.97 17.96 23.91
C GLU A 528 15.41 16.72 23.10
N ALA A 529 16.64 16.28 23.27
CA ALA A 529 17.16 15.05 22.65
C ALA A 529 16.32 13.83 23.03
N THR A 530 15.95 13.70 24.30
CA THR A 530 15.08 12.60 24.77
C THR A 530 13.73 12.63 24.09
N ARG A 531 13.06 13.79 24.03
CA ARG A 531 11.78 13.94 23.33
C ARG A 531 11.90 13.51 21.86
N HIS A 532 12.96 13.97 21.19
CA HIS A 532 13.19 13.65 19.79
C HIS A 532 13.43 12.14 19.60
N LEU A 533 14.34 11.54 20.36
CA LEU A 533 14.68 10.12 20.24
C LEU A 533 13.51 9.18 20.55
N ILE A 534 12.68 9.53 21.54
CA ILE A 534 11.44 8.80 21.83
C ILE A 534 10.45 8.98 20.67
N ALA A 535 10.24 10.21 20.20
CA ALA A 535 9.28 10.54 19.14
C ALA A 535 9.60 9.88 17.78
N VAL A 536 10.83 9.44 17.55
CA VAL A 536 11.27 8.72 16.34
C VAL A 536 11.66 7.26 16.59
N GLY A 537 11.44 6.75 17.81
CA GLY A 537 11.58 5.34 18.14
C GLY A 537 13.00 4.83 18.41
N PHE A 538 13.97 5.72 18.73
CA PHE A 538 15.30 5.30 19.20
C PHE A 538 15.31 4.97 20.70
N LEU A 539 14.44 5.61 21.46
CA LEU A 539 14.23 5.32 22.88
C LEU A 539 12.78 4.89 23.12
N THR A 540 12.61 4.00 24.06
CA THR A 540 11.30 3.59 24.59
C THR A 540 11.13 4.07 26.03
N ILE A 541 9.88 4.22 26.46
CA ILE A 541 9.47 4.55 27.84
C ILE A 541 8.35 3.62 28.24
N ASP A 542 8.41 3.09 29.46
CA ASP A 542 7.35 2.26 30.05
C ASP A 542 6.08 3.06 30.38
#